data_a94855c9dcec0826a070dab6da5f5c00
#
_entry.id   a94855c9dcec0826a070dab6da5f5c00
#
_cell.length_a   1.000
_cell.length_b   1.000
_cell.length_c   1.000
_cell.angle_alpha   90.00
_cell.angle_beta   90.00
_cell.angle_gamma   90.00
#
_symmetry.space_group_name_H-M   'P 1'
#
loop_
_entity.id
_entity.type
_entity.pdbx_description
1 polymer ?
#
loop_
_entity_poly.entity_id
_entity_poly.type
_entity_poly.pdbx_seq_one_letter_code
_entity_poly.pdbx_strand_id
1 'polypeptide(L)'
;HEHHAHRGPKEIAAIFDASAMTTGAKETAHRILDILTDAEAKAHGVARDQVHFHEVGAVDSIVDIAAFAICFDALCRTYAVNDCIVKEITEGCGTIRCQHGILPIPVPAVVNIAAAGGLRLHMTQVAGELVTPTGAAIAAAVKTKDQLPASCQIEAVGLGAGKRVYETAGFLRVFLLDD
;
A
#
# COMPACT_ATOMS: atom_id res chain seq x y z
N HIS A 1 -2.34 22.95 -17.69
CA HIS A 1 -2.48 22.73 -16.25
C HIS A 1 -3.73 21.88 -16.04
N GLU A 2 -3.55 20.55 -15.91
CA GLU A 2 -4.62 19.68 -15.45
C GLU A 2 -4.83 19.99 -13.96
N HIS A 3 -6.01 20.47 -13.64
CA HIS A 3 -6.47 20.57 -12.26
C HIS A 3 -6.61 19.14 -11.71
N HIS A 4 -5.58 18.65 -11.05
CA HIS A 4 -5.72 17.46 -10.22
C HIS A 4 -6.72 17.78 -9.12
N ALA A 5 -7.91 17.20 -9.20
CA ALA A 5 -8.92 17.37 -8.18
C ALA A 5 -8.38 16.73 -6.88
N HIS A 6 -8.08 17.57 -5.90
CA HIS A 6 -7.71 17.11 -4.55
C HIS A 6 -8.95 16.49 -3.90
N ARG A 7 -8.98 15.16 -3.84
CA ARG A 7 -10.07 14.41 -3.22
C ARG A 7 -9.73 14.13 -1.76
N GLY A 8 -10.72 14.31 -0.90
CA GLY A 8 -10.64 13.90 0.49
C GLY A 8 -11.02 12.42 0.69
N PRO A 9 -10.77 11.88 1.89
CA PRO A 9 -11.07 10.48 2.20
C PRO A 9 -12.54 10.10 1.94
N LYS A 10 -13.49 10.98 2.25
CA LYS A 10 -14.93 10.74 2.06
C LYS A 10 -15.31 10.60 0.59
N GLU A 11 -14.70 11.40 -0.29
CA GLU A 11 -14.96 11.34 -1.73
C GLU A 11 -14.42 10.05 -2.34
N ILE A 12 -13.23 9.60 -1.90
CA ILE A 12 -12.63 8.34 -2.34
C ILE A 12 -13.46 7.16 -1.83
N ALA A 13 -13.88 7.18 -0.56
CA ALA A 13 -14.75 6.15 0.01
C ALA A 13 -16.05 6.02 -0.79
N ALA A 14 -16.69 7.14 -1.15
CA ALA A 14 -17.90 7.14 -1.97
C ALA A 14 -17.69 6.53 -3.38
N ILE A 15 -16.50 6.68 -3.96
CA ILE A 15 -16.15 6.03 -5.23
C ILE A 15 -16.11 4.51 -5.06
N PHE A 16 -15.50 4.00 -3.98
CA PHE A 16 -15.47 2.56 -3.69
C PHE A 16 -16.88 2.01 -3.44
N ASP A 17 -17.71 2.74 -2.68
CA ASP A 17 -19.08 2.34 -2.38
C ASP A 17 -19.96 2.26 -3.64
N ALA A 18 -19.80 3.22 -4.54
CA ALA A 18 -20.55 3.26 -5.81
C ALA A 18 -20.06 2.26 -6.86
N SER A 19 -18.89 1.65 -6.65
CA SER A 19 -18.31 0.71 -7.61
C SER A 19 -19.02 -0.65 -7.63
N ALA A 20 -18.77 -1.43 -8.68
CA ALA A 20 -19.24 -2.81 -8.81
C ALA A 20 -18.35 -3.85 -8.09
N MET A 21 -17.45 -3.41 -7.20
CA MET A 21 -16.62 -4.32 -6.40
C MET A 21 -17.47 -5.19 -5.48
N THR A 22 -16.99 -6.39 -5.17
CA THR A 22 -17.57 -7.27 -4.15
C THR A 22 -17.47 -6.62 -2.76
N THR A 23 -18.26 -7.11 -1.82
CA THR A 23 -18.21 -6.63 -0.42
C THR A 23 -16.82 -6.77 0.17
N GLY A 24 -16.15 -7.92 0.01
CA GLY A 24 -14.79 -8.14 0.53
C GLY A 24 -13.75 -7.21 -0.11
N ALA A 25 -13.86 -6.93 -1.41
CA ALA A 25 -13.00 -5.97 -2.07
C ALA A 25 -13.25 -4.53 -1.56
N LYS A 26 -14.51 -4.13 -1.36
CA LYS A 26 -14.82 -2.82 -0.76
C LYS A 26 -14.26 -2.69 0.66
N GLU A 27 -14.44 -3.69 1.51
CA GLU A 27 -13.89 -3.71 2.87
C GLU A 27 -12.36 -3.57 2.86
N THR A 28 -11.68 -4.26 1.96
CA THR A 28 -10.23 -4.15 1.79
C THR A 28 -9.82 -2.74 1.32
N ALA A 29 -10.51 -2.18 0.33
CA ALA A 29 -10.24 -0.84 -0.18
C ALA A 29 -10.45 0.23 0.90
N HIS A 30 -11.52 0.15 1.67
CA HIS A 30 -11.77 1.05 2.80
C HIS A 30 -10.70 0.93 3.89
N ARG A 31 -10.27 -0.27 4.23
CA ARG A 31 -9.19 -0.48 5.20
C ARG A 31 -7.88 0.17 4.76
N ILE A 32 -7.51 0.04 3.49
CA ILE A 32 -6.32 0.70 2.92
C ILE A 32 -6.47 2.22 3.00
N LEU A 33 -7.63 2.74 2.63
CA LEU A 33 -7.92 4.18 2.68
C LEU A 33 -7.86 4.73 4.11
N ASP A 34 -8.38 4.00 5.10
CA ASP A 34 -8.32 4.38 6.51
C ASP A 34 -6.88 4.47 7.01
N ILE A 35 -6.04 3.47 6.69
CA ILE A 35 -4.62 3.46 7.05
C ILE A 35 -3.90 4.67 6.44
N LEU A 36 -4.14 4.96 5.16
CA LEU A 36 -3.57 6.12 4.48
C LEU A 36 -4.03 7.42 5.14
N THR A 37 -5.33 7.54 5.43
CA THR A 37 -5.90 8.74 6.07
C THR A 37 -5.27 9.01 7.43
N ASP A 38 -5.10 7.97 8.26
CA ASP A 38 -4.45 8.10 9.57
C ASP A 38 -2.99 8.51 9.46
N ALA A 39 -2.26 7.94 8.51
CA ALA A 39 -0.86 8.23 8.29
C ALA A 39 -0.64 9.66 7.80
N GLU A 40 -1.46 10.13 6.87
CA GLU A 40 -1.41 11.50 6.34
C GLU A 40 -1.88 12.52 7.40
N ALA A 41 -2.96 12.24 8.13
CA ALA A 41 -3.40 13.07 9.24
C ALA A 41 -2.28 13.32 10.25
N LYS A 42 -1.56 12.24 10.61
CA LYS A 42 -0.42 12.30 11.52
C LYS A 42 0.78 13.02 10.91
N ALA A 43 1.08 12.80 9.64
CA ALA A 43 2.19 13.45 8.95
C ALA A 43 1.98 14.96 8.84
N HIS A 44 0.75 15.40 8.62
CA HIS A 44 0.38 16.80 8.49
C HIS A 44 -0.03 17.48 9.83
N GLY A 45 -0.23 16.70 10.90
CA GLY A 45 -0.70 17.24 12.18
C GLY A 45 -2.12 17.79 12.13
N VAL A 46 -2.99 17.22 11.29
CA VAL A 46 -4.39 17.63 11.11
C VAL A 46 -5.36 16.53 11.55
N ALA A 47 -6.63 16.86 11.73
CA ALA A 47 -7.67 15.87 11.97
C ALA A 47 -7.97 15.07 10.70
N ARG A 48 -8.45 13.82 10.85
CA ARG A 48 -8.76 12.92 9.72
C ARG A 48 -9.69 13.51 8.67
N ASP A 49 -10.69 14.27 9.09
CA ASP A 49 -11.68 14.93 8.24
C ASP A 49 -11.13 16.14 7.48
N GLN A 50 -9.96 16.61 7.87
CA GLN A 50 -9.23 17.72 7.24
C GLN A 50 -8.11 17.24 6.31
N VAL A 51 -7.93 15.91 6.17
CA VAL A 51 -6.94 15.37 5.24
C VAL A 51 -7.36 15.64 3.80
N HIS A 52 -6.46 16.23 3.04
CA HIS A 52 -6.55 16.33 1.59
C HIS A 52 -5.37 15.58 0.98
N PHE A 53 -5.67 14.55 0.21
CA PHE A 53 -4.64 13.80 -0.46
C PHE A 53 -4.08 14.57 -1.64
N HIS A 54 -2.80 14.88 -1.61
CA HIS A 54 -2.10 15.54 -2.71
C HIS A 54 -1.65 14.55 -3.78
N GLU A 55 -1.24 13.38 -3.38
CA GLU A 55 -0.76 12.31 -4.27
C GLU A 55 -1.73 11.13 -4.32
N VAL A 56 -2.22 10.66 -3.18
CA VAL A 56 -3.16 9.53 -3.07
C VAL A 56 -4.57 9.86 -3.62
N GLY A 57 -4.95 11.14 -3.70
CA GLY A 57 -6.23 11.59 -4.30
C GLY A 57 -6.24 11.56 -5.82
N ALA A 58 -5.10 11.28 -6.47
CA ALA A 58 -5.02 11.11 -7.91
C ALA A 58 -5.72 9.82 -8.36
N VAL A 59 -6.20 9.82 -9.59
CA VAL A 59 -7.00 8.70 -10.13
C VAL A 59 -6.20 7.40 -10.16
N ASP A 60 -4.91 7.45 -10.43
CA ASP A 60 -4.02 6.30 -10.46
C ASP A 60 -3.94 5.60 -9.10
N SER A 61 -3.77 6.34 -8.00
CA SER A 61 -3.74 5.76 -6.65
C SER A 61 -5.08 5.13 -6.25
N ILE A 62 -6.20 5.73 -6.63
CA ILE A 62 -7.54 5.17 -6.39
C ILE A 62 -7.71 3.87 -7.17
N VAL A 63 -7.24 3.83 -8.42
CA VAL A 63 -7.26 2.63 -9.26
C VAL A 63 -6.35 1.55 -8.68
N ASP A 64 -5.16 1.88 -8.21
CA ASP A 64 -4.24 0.93 -7.59
C ASP A 64 -4.84 0.26 -6.36
N ILE A 65 -5.49 1.04 -5.47
CA ILE A 65 -6.18 0.51 -4.30
C ILE A 65 -7.34 -0.41 -4.72
N ALA A 66 -8.18 0.04 -5.64
CA ALA A 66 -9.34 -0.73 -6.09
C ALA A 66 -8.91 -2.02 -6.81
N ALA A 67 -7.93 -1.94 -7.71
CA ALA A 67 -7.42 -3.08 -8.45
C ALA A 67 -6.78 -4.11 -7.51
N PHE A 68 -5.96 -3.67 -6.55
CA PHE A 68 -5.42 -4.56 -5.53
C PHE A 68 -6.54 -5.25 -4.74
N ALA A 69 -7.51 -4.48 -4.25
CA ALA A 69 -8.60 -5.02 -3.43
C ALA A 69 -9.43 -6.08 -4.19
N ILE A 70 -9.73 -5.83 -5.46
CA ILE A 70 -10.43 -6.79 -6.34
C ILE A 70 -9.61 -8.07 -6.52
N CYS A 71 -8.33 -7.94 -6.87
CA CYS A 71 -7.46 -9.09 -7.09
C CYS A 71 -7.26 -9.90 -5.80
N PHE A 72 -7.02 -9.22 -4.68
CA PHE A 72 -6.83 -9.87 -3.38
C PHE A 72 -8.08 -10.62 -2.93
N ASP A 73 -9.26 -10.01 -3.00
CA ASP A 73 -10.53 -10.67 -2.68
C ASP A 73 -10.79 -11.89 -3.59
N ALA A 74 -10.50 -11.76 -4.88
CA ALA A 74 -10.62 -12.87 -5.82
C ALA A 74 -9.70 -14.05 -5.47
N LEU A 75 -8.44 -13.77 -5.11
CA LEU A 75 -7.48 -14.79 -4.66
C LEU A 75 -7.96 -15.46 -3.37
N CYS A 76 -8.36 -14.67 -2.37
CA CYS A 76 -8.84 -15.20 -1.09
C CYS A 76 -10.04 -16.13 -1.27
N ARG A 77 -10.99 -15.77 -2.13
CA ARG A 77 -12.17 -16.62 -2.40
C ARG A 77 -11.84 -17.87 -3.22
N THR A 78 -10.92 -17.73 -4.19
CA THR A 78 -10.59 -18.85 -5.10
C THR A 78 -9.77 -19.93 -4.40
N TYR A 79 -8.84 -19.52 -3.56
CA TYR A 79 -7.88 -20.42 -2.90
C TYR A 79 -8.13 -20.58 -1.41
N ALA A 80 -9.24 -20.05 -0.89
CA ALA A 80 -9.57 -20.08 0.55
C ALA A 80 -8.43 -19.54 1.44
N VAL A 81 -7.76 -18.47 1.00
CA VAL A 81 -6.64 -17.88 1.72
C VAL A 81 -7.12 -17.29 3.03
N ASN A 82 -6.55 -17.75 4.14
CA ASN A 82 -6.86 -17.30 5.50
C ASN A 82 -5.82 -16.33 6.06
N ASP A 83 -4.59 -16.43 5.59
CA ASP A 83 -3.46 -15.65 6.09
C ASP A 83 -2.71 -14.95 4.97
N CYS A 84 -2.25 -13.74 5.25
CA CYS A 84 -1.35 -12.99 4.39
C CYS A 84 -0.08 -12.64 5.17
N ILE A 85 1.03 -13.20 4.74
CA ILE A 85 2.32 -13.05 5.41
C ILE A 85 3.09 -11.91 4.76
N VAL A 86 3.37 -10.86 5.55
CA VAL A 86 4.26 -9.77 5.17
C VAL A 86 5.45 -9.78 6.13
N LYS A 87 6.57 -10.37 5.70
CA LYS A 87 7.76 -10.55 6.53
C LYS A 87 8.49 -9.24 6.76
N GLU A 88 8.95 -8.64 5.69
CA GLU A 88 9.61 -7.33 5.66
C GLU A 88 9.46 -6.70 4.28
N ILE A 89 9.56 -5.39 4.21
CA ILE A 89 9.46 -4.61 2.97
C ILE A 89 10.80 -3.89 2.78
N THR A 90 11.37 -4.03 1.59
CA THR A 90 12.64 -3.39 1.24
C THR A 90 12.41 -1.92 0.91
N GLU A 91 13.11 -1.03 1.63
CA GLU A 91 13.08 0.42 1.41
C GLU A 91 14.45 0.94 1.00
N GLY A 92 14.43 2.02 0.21
CA GLY A 92 15.64 2.72 -0.22
C GLY A 92 16.12 3.77 0.76
N CYS A 93 16.96 4.70 0.26
CA CYS A 93 17.51 5.76 1.07
C CYS A 93 17.59 7.08 0.29
N GLY A 94 18.00 8.14 1.00
CA GLY A 94 18.18 9.48 0.42
C GLY A 94 16.92 10.34 0.56
N THR A 95 16.55 11.02 -0.51
CA THR A 95 15.43 11.96 -0.52
C THR A 95 14.60 11.82 -1.78
N ILE A 96 13.32 12.20 -1.69
CA ILE A 96 12.43 12.31 -2.84
C ILE A 96 11.84 13.73 -2.92
N ARG A 97 11.68 14.23 -4.14
CA ARG A 97 10.96 15.49 -4.40
C ARG A 97 9.50 15.17 -4.71
N CYS A 98 8.61 15.74 -3.93
CA CYS A 98 7.16 15.61 -4.09
C CYS A 98 6.48 16.98 -3.98
N GLN A 99 5.16 17.03 -3.94
CA GLN A 99 4.41 18.29 -3.79
C GLN A 99 4.71 19.02 -2.47
N HIS A 100 5.14 18.31 -1.43
CA HIS A 100 5.55 18.85 -0.13
C HIS A 100 7.01 19.33 -0.09
N GLY A 101 7.71 19.32 -1.22
CA GLY A 101 9.13 19.66 -1.30
C GLY A 101 10.03 18.42 -1.30
N ILE A 102 11.18 18.51 -0.62
CA ILE A 102 12.12 17.40 -0.51
C ILE A 102 11.91 16.70 0.82
N LEU A 103 11.53 15.43 0.76
CA LEU A 103 11.31 14.59 1.93
C LEU A 103 12.40 13.51 2.04
N PRO A 104 12.77 13.12 3.28
CA PRO A 104 13.64 11.97 3.51
C PRO A 104 12.93 10.66 3.20
N ILE A 105 13.67 9.63 2.84
CA ILE A 105 13.21 8.27 2.65
C ILE A 105 13.63 7.42 3.88
N PRO A 106 12.68 6.70 4.51
CA PRO A 106 11.24 6.57 4.21
C PRO A 106 10.47 7.88 4.44
N VAL A 107 9.48 8.15 3.58
CA VAL A 107 8.64 9.35 3.75
C VAL A 107 7.78 9.26 5.01
N PRO A 108 7.38 10.39 5.63
CA PRO A 108 6.67 10.40 6.91
C PRO A 108 5.42 9.51 6.95
N ALA A 109 4.63 9.47 5.89
CA ALA A 109 3.45 8.61 5.83
C ALA A 109 3.83 7.12 5.90
N VAL A 110 4.88 6.68 5.19
CA VAL A 110 5.38 5.29 5.25
C VAL A 110 5.83 4.93 6.66
N VAL A 111 6.57 5.84 7.32
CA VAL A 111 7.01 5.64 8.72
C VAL A 111 5.81 5.48 9.66
N ASN A 112 4.79 6.33 9.50
CA ASN A 112 3.58 6.26 10.31
C ASN A 112 2.81 4.96 10.09
N ILE A 113 2.67 4.51 8.83
CA ILE A 113 2.02 3.24 8.49
C ILE A 113 2.80 2.07 9.06
N ALA A 114 4.12 2.03 8.86
CA ALA A 114 4.96 0.94 9.34
C ALA A 114 4.89 0.82 10.86
N ALA A 115 4.96 1.93 11.58
CA ALA A 115 4.88 1.96 13.03
C ALA A 115 3.51 1.48 13.56
N ALA A 116 2.41 1.92 12.93
CA ALA A 116 1.06 1.56 13.35
C ALA A 116 0.69 0.11 12.95
N GLY A 117 1.10 -0.33 11.75
CA GLY A 117 0.79 -1.65 11.19
C GLY A 117 1.80 -2.75 11.55
N GLY A 118 2.83 -2.43 12.34
CA GLY A 118 3.89 -3.39 12.70
C GLY A 118 4.63 -3.95 11.47
N LEU A 119 4.82 -3.12 10.43
CA LEU A 119 5.60 -3.51 9.28
C LEU A 119 7.10 -3.38 9.59
N ARG A 120 7.87 -4.36 9.16
CA ARG A 120 9.33 -4.30 9.20
C ARG A 120 9.85 -3.74 7.89
N LEU A 121 10.71 -2.72 7.97
CA LEU A 121 11.40 -2.17 6.82
C LEU A 121 12.85 -2.65 6.82
N HIS A 122 13.27 -3.24 5.69
CA HIS A 122 14.67 -3.55 5.41
C HIS A 122 15.28 -2.39 4.66
N MET A 123 16.09 -1.59 5.36
CA MET A 123 16.73 -0.40 4.80
C MET A 123 17.93 -0.76 3.92
N THR A 124 17.97 -0.25 2.70
CA THR A 124 19.07 -0.49 1.75
C THR A 124 19.81 0.81 1.40
N GLN A 125 20.88 0.68 0.62
CA GLN A 125 21.61 1.83 0.06
C GLN A 125 21.11 2.23 -1.34
N VAL A 126 20.02 1.63 -1.82
CA VAL A 126 19.43 1.99 -3.11
C VAL A 126 18.86 3.40 -3.01
N ALA A 127 19.37 4.30 -3.86
CA ALA A 127 18.88 5.67 -3.89
C ALA A 127 17.47 5.73 -4.48
N GLY A 128 16.52 6.26 -3.69
CA GLY A 128 15.14 6.45 -4.12
C GLY A 128 14.13 5.72 -3.23
N GLU A 129 12.87 6.08 -3.41
CA GLU A 129 11.73 5.51 -2.72
C GLU A 129 11.35 4.17 -3.35
N LEU A 130 11.47 3.08 -2.60
CA LEU A 130 11.02 1.74 -3.00
C LEU A 130 9.64 1.42 -2.45
N VAL A 131 9.25 2.05 -1.35
CA VAL A 131 7.97 1.86 -0.68
C VAL A 131 7.18 3.17 -0.70
N THR A 132 6.08 3.19 -1.46
CA THR A 132 5.15 4.33 -1.45
C THR A 132 4.17 4.24 -0.28
N PRO A 133 3.54 5.35 0.15
CA PRO A 133 2.47 5.30 1.15
C PRO A 133 1.35 4.32 0.80
N THR A 134 0.91 4.31 -0.45
CA THR A 134 -0.12 3.36 -0.94
C THR A 134 0.34 1.92 -0.81
N GLY A 135 1.57 1.60 -1.22
CA GLY A 135 2.14 0.25 -1.09
C GLY A 135 2.27 -0.21 0.36
N ALA A 136 2.73 0.67 1.24
CA ALA A 136 2.81 0.39 2.68
C ALA A 136 1.42 0.16 3.29
N ALA A 137 0.42 0.97 2.91
CA ALA A 137 -0.95 0.83 3.41
C ALA A 137 -1.60 -0.48 2.94
N ILE A 138 -1.36 -0.88 1.70
CA ILE A 138 -1.79 -2.18 1.16
C ILE A 138 -1.20 -3.31 2.00
N ALA A 139 0.12 -3.32 2.20
CA ALA A 139 0.80 -4.35 2.98
C ALA A 139 0.29 -4.40 4.43
N ALA A 140 0.09 -3.26 5.08
CA ALA A 140 -0.44 -3.17 6.43
C ALA A 140 -1.91 -3.64 6.52
N ALA A 141 -2.73 -3.34 5.50
CA ALA A 141 -4.14 -3.69 5.49
C ALA A 141 -4.38 -5.20 5.39
N VAL A 142 -3.52 -5.94 4.68
CA VAL A 142 -3.72 -7.37 4.45
C VAL A 142 -2.87 -8.27 5.34
N LYS A 143 -1.84 -7.73 5.99
CA LYS A 143 -0.95 -8.50 6.85
C LYS A 143 -1.69 -9.13 8.02
N THR A 144 -1.63 -10.46 8.13
CA THR A 144 -2.09 -11.23 9.28
C THR A 144 -0.93 -11.83 10.07
N LYS A 145 0.17 -12.16 9.37
CA LYS A 145 1.38 -12.76 9.96
C LYS A 145 2.65 -12.10 9.42
N ASP A 146 3.75 -12.24 10.13
CA ASP A 146 5.07 -11.75 9.72
C ASP A 146 6.15 -12.86 9.68
N GLN A 147 5.76 -14.09 9.94
CA GLN A 147 6.65 -15.25 9.92
C GLN A 147 6.12 -16.30 8.96
N LEU A 148 7.03 -16.84 8.16
CA LEU A 148 6.76 -17.98 7.31
C LEU A 148 6.56 -19.25 8.16
N PRO A 149 5.73 -20.21 7.71
CA PRO A 149 5.67 -21.53 8.32
C PRO A 149 7.03 -22.22 8.24
N ALA A 150 7.26 -23.19 9.13
CA ALA A 150 8.52 -23.95 9.17
C ALA A 150 8.77 -24.72 7.86
N SER A 151 7.70 -25.12 7.18
CA SER A 151 7.72 -25.72 5.85
C SER A 151 6.47 -25.29 5.09
N CYS A 152 6.57 -25.16 3.79
CA CYS A 152 5.44 -24.86 2.91
C CYS A 152 5.76 -25.31 1.48
N GLN A 153 4.73 -25.56 0.71
CA GLN A 153 4.84 -25.74 -0.72
C GLN A 153 4.46 -24.44 -1.43
N ILE A 154 5.26 -24.03 -2.42
CA ILE A 154 4.91 -22.90 -3.28
C ILE A 154 4.06 -23.43 -4.43
N GLU A 155 2.79 -23.05 -4.46
CA GLU A 155 1.86 -23.46 -5.50
C GLU A 155 1.88 -22.50 -6.71
N ALA A 156 2.04 -21.20 -6.45
CA ALA A 156 2.10 -20.19 -7.50
C ALA A 156 2.96 -19.00 -7.10
N VAL A 157 3.46 -18.30 -8.12
CA VAL A 157 4.25 -17.07 -7.96
C VAL A 157 3.70 -15.99 -8.87
N GLY A 158 3.37 -14.84 -8.29
CA GLY A 158 3.04 -13.61 -9.00
C GLY A 158 4.18 -12.60 -8.93
N LEU A 159 4.42 -11.90 -10.04
CA LEU A 159 5.42 -10.83 -10.13
C LEU A 159 4.75 -9.54 -10.56
N GLY A 160 5.07 -8.45 -9.87
CA GLY A 160 4.64 -7.10 -10.22
C GLY A 160 5.82 -6.13 -10.20
N ALA A 161 5.98 -5.34 -11.26
CA ALA A 161 7.05 -4.35 -11.37
C ALA A 161 6.50 -2.96 -11.66
N GLY A 162 7.13 -1.95 -11.06
CA GLY A 162 6.90 -0.56 -11.38
C GLY A 162 7.67 -0.11 -12.63
N LYS A 163 7.49 1.15 -13.01
CA LYS A 163 8.16 1.75 -14.17
C LYS A 163 9.58 2.27 -13.86
N ARG A 164 9.89 2.48 -12.57
CA ARG A 164 11.20 2.99 -12.15
C ARG A 164 12.25 1.89 -12.27
N VAL A 165 13.42 2.26 -12.79
CA VAL A 165 14.59 1.38 -12.89
C VAL A 165 15.54 1.70 -11.74
N TYR A 166 15.92 0.67 -11.01
CA TYR A 166 16.90 0.74 -9.92
C TYR A 166 18.10 -0.14 -10.24
N GLU A 167 19.19 0.03 -9.50
CA GLU A 167 20.38 -0.84 -9.60
C GLU A 167 20.07 -2.30 -9.22
N THR A 168 19.07 -2.48 -8.37
CA THR A 168 18.56 -3.79 -7.98
C THR A 168 17.22 -4.07 -8.65
N ALA A 169 16.83 -5.34 -8.74
CA ALA A 169 15.56 -5.74 -9.31
C ALA A 169 14.39 -5.18 -8.49
N GLY A 170 13.73 -4.14 -9.01
CA GLY A 170 12.60 -3.45 -8.38
C GLY A 170 11.27 -4.11 -8.72
N PHE A 171 10.99 -5.28 -8.14
CA PHE A 171 9.72 -5.96 -8.32
C PHE A 171 9.19 -6.59 -7.02
N LEU A 172 7.89 -6.66 -6.90
CA LEU A 172 7.18 -7.38 -5.85
C LEU A 172 6.98 -8.84 -6.27
N ARG A 173 7.23 -9.77 -5.36
CA ARG A 173 6.89 -11.18 -5.51
C ARG A 173 5.80 -11.56 -4.52
N VAL A 174 4.77 -12.22 -5.01
CA VAL A 174 3.70 -12.78 -4.19
C VAL A 174 3.69 -14.29 -4.41
N PHE A 175 3.65 -15.05 -3.34
CA PHE A 175 3.61 -16.50 -3.37
C PHE A 175 2.27 -16.99 -2.83
N LEU A 176 1.66 -17.95 -3.52
CA LEU A 176 0.61 -18.77 -2.95
C LEU A 176 1.29 -19.97 -2.28
N LEU A 177 1.04 -20.14 -0.99
CA LEU A 177 1.64 -21.19 -0.17
C LEU A 177 0.57 -22.16 0.31
N ASP A 178 0.92 -23.44 0.34
CA ASP A 178 0.19 -24.50 1.04
C ASP A 178 1.04 -24.99 2.21
N ASP A 179 0.47 -25.03 3.46
CA ASP A 179 1.14 -25.34 4.71
C ASP A 179 0.43 -26.43 5.53
#